data_8f02eb35528d7197f8ad0a8ee4e26af2
#
_entry.id   8f02eb35528d7197f8ad0a8ee4e26af2
#
_cell.length_a   1.000
_cell.length_b   1.000
_cell.length_c   1.000
_cell.angle_alpha   90.00
_cell.angle_beta   90.00
_cell.angle_gamma   90.00
#
_symmetry.space_group_name_H-M   'P 1'
#
loop_
_entity.id
_entity.type
_entity.pdbx_description
1 polymer ?
#
loop_
_entity_poly.entity_id
_entity_poly.type
_entity_poly.pdbx_seq_one_letter_code
_entity_poly.pdbx_strand_id
1 'polypeptide(L)'
;MISLPYPAPMSLEWEQVMVDSADPEALGRWWAEALGWVVVNDEPDEFEIRPAPDRLPGLLFTSVPERKTVKNRLHLDFRPDDQEAEVARLLALGARRADIGQGEQPWVTMTDPEGNEFCVLGARRS
;
A
#
# COMPACT_ATOMS: atom_id res chain seq x y z
N MET A 1 34.60 -18.54 -6.64
CA MET A 1 33.21 -18.90 -6.43
C MET A 1 32.38 -18.45 -7.61
N ILE A 2 31.59 -19.33 -8.09
CA ILE A 2 30.71 -18.98 -9.19
C ILE A 2 29.55 -18.19 -8.64
N SER A 3 29.37 -17.00 -9.19
CA SER A 3 28.18 -16.22 -8.91
C SER A 3 27.05 -16.85 -9.71
N LEU A 4 26.08 -17.43 -9.02
CA LEU A 4 24.91 -17.96 -9.70
C LEU A 4 24.16 -16.83 -10.36
N PRO A 5 23.61 -17.05 -11.56
CA PRO A 5 22.68 -16.08 -12.11
C PRO A 5 21.58 -15.92 -11.08
N TYR A 6 21.43 -14.71 -10.63
CA TYR A 6 20.45 -14.46 -9.59
C TYR A 6 19.17 -13.97 -10.23
N PRO A 7 18.09 -14.50 -9.81
CA PRO A 7 18.01 -15.57 -8.83
C PRO A 7 18.26 -16.92 -9.49
N ALA A 8 18.93 -17.83 -8.77
CA ALA A 8 18.85 -19.25 -9.11
C ALA A 8 17.38 -19.58 -9.32
N PRO A 9 17.03 -20.66 -10.05
CA PRO A 9 15.63 -20.92 -10.37
C PRO A 9 14.80 -20.96 -9.09
N MET A 10 14.20 -19.86 -8.77
CA MET A 10 13.35 -19.69 -7.61
C MET A 10 11.94 -20.07 -7.98
N SER A 11 11.29 -20.87 -7.11
CA SER A 11 9.91 -21.25 -7.34
C SER A 11 8.92 -20.34 -6.63
N LEU A 12 9.41 -19.27 -5.98
CA LEU A 12 8.54 -18.29 -5.31
C LEU A 12 8.67 -16.95 -5.99
N GLU A 13 7.52 -16.35 -6.29
CA GLU A 13 7.43 -15.00 -6.79
C GLU A 13 6.43 -14.23 -5.94
N TRP A 14 6.72 -12.99 -5.66
CA TRP A 14 5.83 -12.17 -4.85
C TRP A 14 4.67 -11.70 -5.73
N GLU A 15 3.52 -12.34 -5.56
CA GLU A 15 2.36 -12.06 -6.39
C GLU A 15 1.63 -10.80 -5.94
N GLN A 16 1.35 -10.70 -4.64
CA GLN A 16 0.52 -9.60 -4.16
C GLN A 16 0.57 -9.48 -2.65
N VAL A 17 0.14 -8.32 -2.17
CA VAL A 17 -0.26 -8.13 -0.78
C VAL A 17 -1.78 -8.18 -0.75
N MET A 18 -2.34 -9.03 0.11
CA MET A 18 -3.79 -9.09 0.29
C MET A 18 -4.19 -8.18 1.43
N VAL A 19 -5.20 -7.36 1.18
CA VAL A 19 -5.73 -6.42 2.15
C VAL A 19 -7.17 -6.79 2.43
N ASP A 20 -7.46 -7.18 3.67
CA ASP A 20 -8.83 -7.41 4.09
C ASP A 20 -9.57 -6.08 4.17
N SER A 21 -10.77 -6.03 3.67
CA SER A 21 -11.50 -4.78 3.51
C SER A 21 -12.99 -4.99 3.72
N ALA A 22 -13.63 -4.01 4.35
CA ALA A 22 -15.09 -4.01 4.45
C ALA A 22 -15.73 -3.63 3.11
N ASP A 23 -15.00 -2.89 2.26
CA ASP A 23 -15.48 -2.49 0.93
C ASP A 23 -14.30 -2.51 -0.04
N PRO A 24 -14.00 -3.68 -0.62
CA PRO A 24 -12.82 -3.82 -1.49
C PRO A 24 -12.78 -2.87 -2.67
N GLU A 25 -13.93 -2.61 -3.30
CA GLU A 25 -13.95 -1.71 -4.44
C GLU A 25 -13.61 -0.28 -4.02
N ALA A 26 -14.25 0.22 -2.97
CA ALA A 26 -13.99 1.59 -2.52
C ALA A 26 -12.54 1.76 -2.07
N LEU A 27 -12.05 0.82 -1.27
CA LEU A 27 -10.68 0.91 -0.77
C LEU A 27 -9.68 0.70 -1.90
N GLY A 28 -9.94 -0.24 -2.79
CA GLY A 28 -9.05 -0.50 -3.92
C GLY A 28 -8.96 0.68 -4.87
N ARG A 29 -10.08 1.34 -5.16
CA ARG A 29 -10.07 2.53 -6.01
C ARG A 29 -9.33 3.69 -5.35
N TRP A 30 -9.47 3.82 -4.03
CA TRP A 30 -8.73 4.84 -3.29
C TRP A 30 -7.22 4.63 -3.43
N TRP A 31 -6.76 3.37 -3.23
CA TRP A 31 -5.35 3.07 -3.36
C TRP A 31 -4.86 3.20 -4.81
N ALA A 32 -5.69 2.83 -5.79
CA ALA A 32 -5.34 3.02 -7.20
C ALA A 32 -5.08 4.49 -7.51
N GLU A 33 -5.93 5.37 -6.98
CA GLU A 33 -5.73 6.80 -7.16
C GLU A 33 -4.50 7.30 -6.40
N ALA A 34 -4.34 6.86 -5.15
CA ALA A 34 -3.21 7.28 -4.32
C ALA A 34 -1.87 6.91 -4.95
N LEU A 35 -1.78 5.72 -5.54
CA LEU A 35 -0.53 5.20 -6.10
C LEU A 35 -0.39 5.45 -7.60
N GLY A 36 -1.46 5.84 -8.28
CA GLY A 36 -1.44 5.93 -9.73
C GLY A 36 -1.37 4.56 -10.40
N TRP A 37 -1.95 3.55 -9.76
CA TRP A 37 -1.92 2.17 -10.25
C TRP A 37 -3.17 1.86 -11.06
N VAL A 38 -3.11 0.78 -11.84
CA VAL A 38 -4.21 0.39 -12.71
C VAL A 38 -5.03 -0.73 -12.08
N VAL A 39 -6.32 -0.73 -12.38
CA VAL A 39 -7.23 -1.77 -11.91
C VAL A 39 -7.14 -2.93 -12.88
N VAL A 40 -6.84 -4.13 -12.36
CA VAL A 40 -6.72 -5.33 -13.18
C VAL A 40 -7.80 -6.37 -12.88
N ASN A 41 -8.51 -6.24 -11.74
CA ASN A 41 -9.64 -7.11 -11.40
C ASN A 41 -10.66 -6.27 -10.64
N ASP A 42 -11.88 -6.25 -11.12
CA ASP A 42 -12.97 -5.43 -10.57
C ASP A 42 -14.17 -6.32 -10.34
N GLU A 43 -14.07 -7.22 -9.35
CA GLU A 43 -15.17 -8.07 -8.95
C GLU A 43 -15.69 -7.62 -7.59
N PRO A 44 -16.96 -7.93 -7.25
CA PRO A 44 -17.54 -7.41 -6.00
C PRO A 44 -16.77 -7.77 -4.74
N ASP A 45 -16.20 -8.99 -4.69
CA ASP A 45 -15.52 -9.48 -3.48
C ASP A 45 -14.02 -9.46 -3.62
N GLU A 46 -13.51 -9.09 -4.79
CA GLU A 46 -12.07 -9.03 -5.06
C GLU A 46 -11.78 -7.86 -5.97
N PHE A 47 -10.89 -7.01 -5.54
CA PHE A 47 -10.49 -5.85 -6.33
C PHE A 47 -8.97 -5.79 -6.34
N GLU A 48 -8.36 -5.87 -7.52
CA GLU A 48 -6.91 -5.89 -7.60
C GLU A 48 -6.38 -4.73 -8.42
N ILE A 49 -5.31 -4.13 -7.92
CA ILE A 49 -4.58 -3.08 -8.63
C ILE A 49 -3.11 -3.46 -8.75
N ARG A 50 -2.45 -2.96 -9.79
CA ARG A 50 -1.03 -3.18 -10.05
C ARG A 50 -0.39 -1.92 -10.59
N PRO A 51 0.95 -1.80 -10.47
CA PRO A 51 1.65 -0.65 -11.08
C PRO A 51 1.42 -0.55 -12.58
N ALA A 52 1.33 -1.70 -13.27
CA ALA A 52 0.97 -1.83 -14.66
C ALA A 52 0.32 -3.19 -14.82
N PRO A 53 -0.42 -3.46 -15.92
CA PRO A 53 -1.16 -4.72 -16.04
C PRO A 53 -0.29 -5.97 -15.89
N ASP A 54 0.98 -5.88 -16.28
CA ASP A 54 1.90 -7.01 -16.24
C ASP A 54 3.00 -6.89 -15.19
N ARG A 55 2.82 -5.97 -14.21
CA ARG A 55 3.84 -5.76 -13.18
C ARG A 55 3.35 -6.20 -11.82
N LEU A 56 4.19 -6.98 -11.14
CA LEU A 56 3.95 -7.48 -9.78
C LEU A 56 4.92 -6.82 -8.82
N PRO A 57 4.60 -6.80 -7.52
CA PRO A 57 3.40 -7.34 -6.90
C PRO A 57 2.22 -6.41 -7.04
N GLY A 58 1.01 -6.97 -6.87
CA GLY A 58 -0.20 -6.18 -6.81
C GLY A 58 -0.68 -5.98 -5.40
N LEU A 59 -1.76 -5.22 -5.27
CA LEU A 59 -2.57 -5.15 -4.05
C LEU A 59 -3.92 -5.75 -4.38
N LEU A 60 -4.32 -6.77 -3.63
CA LEU A 60 -5.60 -7.44 -3.80
C LEU A 60 -6.45 -7.18 -2.57
N PHE A 61 -7.57 -6.50 -2.76
CA PHE A 61 -8.50 -6.16 -1.68
C PHE A 61 -9.62 -7.19 -1.70
N THR A 62 -9.83 -7.86 -0.57
CA THR A 62 -10.79 -8.94 -0.47
C THR A 62 -11.78 -8.66 0.66
N SER A 63 -13.03 -9.07 0.45
CA SER A 63 -14.12 -8.76 1.37
C SER A 63 -14.01 -9.58 2.64
N VAL A 64 -14.08 -8.92 3.79
CA VAL A 64 -14.20 -9.56 5.08
C VAL A 64 -15.28 -8.80 5.87
N PRO A 65 -16.00 -9.48 6.79
CA PRO A 65 -17.03 -8.80 7.56
C PRO A 65 -16.47 -7.92 8.68
N GLU A 66 -15.26 -8.21 9.14
CA GLU A 66 -14.68 -7.50 10.27
C GLU A 66 -14.10 -6.17 9.83
N ARG A 67 -14.23 -5.17 10.70
CA ARG A 67 -13.53 -3.91 10.53
C ARG A 67 -12.19 -3.99 11.22
N LYS A 68 -11.24 -3.20 10.71
CA LYS A 68 -9.95 -3.09 11.36
C LYS A 68 -10.12 -2.39 12.71
N THR A 69 -9.63 -3.03 13.78
CA THR A 69 -9.73 -2.50 15.14
C THR A 69 -8.39 -2.39 15.84
N VAL A 70 -7.38 -3.15 15.41
CA VAL A 70 -6.06 -3.14 16.04
C VAL A 70 -5.03 -2.65 15.04
N LYS A 71 -3.87 -2.24 15.57
CA LYS A 71 -2.76 -1.76 14.74
C LYS A 71 -2.30 -2.89 13.81
N ASN A 72 -1.99 -2.53 12.56
CA ASN A 72 -1.42 -3.48 11.61
C ASN A 72 -0.10 -4.03 12.13
N ARG A 73 0.14 -5.30 11.92
CA ARG A 73 1.44 -5.90 12.22
C ARG A 73 2.44 -5.67 11.08
N LEU A 74 1.94 -5.50 9.87
CA LEU A 74 2.72 -5.08 8.71
C LEU A 74 2.14 -3.78 8.23
N HIS A 75 2.99 -2.91 7.70
CA HIS A 75 2.52 -1.71 7.04
C HIS A 75 3.36 -1.44 5.81
N LEU A 76 2.78 -0.72 4.87
CA LEU A 76 3.47 -0.37 3.64
C LEU A 76 4.21 0.94 3.86
N ASP A 77 5.41 1.02 3.30
CA ASP A 77 6.21 2.23 3.31
C ASP A 77 6.36 2.73 1.88
N PHE A 78 6.15 4.03 1.69
CA PHE A 78 6.26 4.65 0.38
C PHE A 78 7.33 5.73 0.43
N ARG A 79 8.15 5.80 -0.62
CA ARG A 79 9.22 6.79 -0.74
C ARG A 79 8.79 7.89 -1.71
N PRO A 80 8.53 9.10 -1.23
CA PRO A 80 8.11 10.19 -2.11
C PRO A 80 9.31 10.95 -2.67
N ASP A 81 9.06 11.74 -3.70
CA ASP A 81 10.03 12.76 -4.11
C ASP A 81 9.96 13.97 -3.17
N ASP A 82 8.77 14.29 -2.69
CA ASP A 82 8.54 15.43 -1.78
C ASP A 82 7.52 14.97 -0.73
N GLN A 83 8.01 14.75 0.49
CA GLN A 83 7.16 14.23 1.57
C GLN A 83 6.00 15.15 1.89
N GLU A 84 6.25 16.45 2.03
CA GLU A 84 5.18 17.38 2.40
C GLU A 84 4.09 17.45 1.34
N ALA A 85 4.49 17.48 0.08
CA ALA A 85 3.53 17.54 -1.02
C ALA A 85 2.68 16.27 -1.06
N GLU A 86 3.31 15.10 -0.87
CA GLU A 86 2.57 13.84 -0.93
C GLU A 86 1.67 13.65 0.28
N VAL A 87 2.10 14.06 1.47
CA VAL A 87 1.23 14.02 2.65
C VAL A 87 0.02 14.91 2.43
N ALA A 88 0.22 16.13 1.90
CA ALA A 88 -0.90 17.04 1.62
C ALA A 88 -1.86 16.44 0.61
N ARG A 89 -1.35 15.82 -0.45
CA ARG A 89 -2.17 15.18 -1.47
C ARG A 89 -3.00 14.05 -0.89
N LEU A 90 -2.37 13.19 -0.08
CA LEU A 90 -3.06 12.06 0.54
C LEU A 90 -4.12 12.52 1.54
N LEU A 91 -3.83 13.57 2.31
CA LEU A 91 -4.84 14.16 3.20
C LEU A 91 -6.05 14.66 2.40
N ALA A 92 -5.81 15.27 1.25
CA ALA A 92 -6.88 15.75 0.39
C ALA A 92 -7.71 14.60 -0.18
N LEU A 93 -7.10 13.42 -0.36
CA LEU A 93 -7.81 12.22 -0.81
C LEU A 93 -8.57 11.52 0.32
N GLY A 94 -8.38 11.91 1.56
CA GLY A 94 -9.12 11.33 2.68
C GLY A 94 -8.29 10.49 3.65
N ALA A 95 -6.99 10.39 3.43
CA ALA A 95 -6.12 9.77 4.42
C ALA A 95 -6.02 10.66 5.65
N ARG A 96 -5.59 10.07 6.76
CA ARG A 96 -5.40 10.81 8.01
C ARG A 96 -4.01 10.57 8.54
N ARG A 97 -3.48 11.52 9.30
CA ARG A 97 -2.26 11.28 10.05
C ARG A 97 -2.58 10.37 11.23
N ALA A 98 -1.66 9.50 11.58
CA ALA A 98 -1.82 8.55 12.66
C ALA A 98 -0.67 8.67 13.64
N ASP A 99 -0.99 8.54 14.94
CA ASP A 99 0.01 8.45 16.00
C ASP A 99 -0.09 7.04 16.57
N ILE A 100 0.95 6.25 16.35
CA ILE A 100 1.03 4.89 16.86
C ILE A 100 2.15 4.74 17.87
N GLY A 101 2.53 5.87 18.51
CA GLY A 101 3.56 5.88 19.55
C GLY A 101 4.97 5.99 19.01
N GLN A 102 5.14 6.34 17.72
CA GLN A 102 6.46 6.39 17.11
C GLN A 102 7.26 7.64 17.48
N GLY A 103 6.60 8.66 18.07
CA GLY A 103 7.25 9.92 18.38
C GLY A 103 7.61 10.72 17.13
N GLU A 104 8.60 11.60 17.25
CA GLU A 104 9.08 12.37 16.11
C GLU A 104 10.04 11.51 15.30
N GLN A 105 9.71 11.31 14.04
CA GLN A 105 10.47 10.45 13.14
C GLN A 105 10.55 11.11 11.77
N PRO A 106 11.54 10.72 10.93
CA PRO A 106 11.62 11.28 9.59
C PRO A 106 10.50 10.82 8.66
N TRP A 107 9.72 9.82 9.06
CA TRP A 107 8.57 9.38 8.26
C TRP A 107 7.27 9.90 8.88
N VAL A 108 6.22 9.92 8.08
CA VAL A 108 4.88 10.30 8.52
C VAL A 108 3.99 9.06 8.45
N THR A 109 3.40 8.68 9.58
CA THR A 109 2.45 7.58 9.60
C THR A 109 1.05 8.14 9.31
N MET A 110 0.35 7.46 8.42
CA MET A 110 -0.99 7.84 8.00
C MET A 110 -1.91 6.62 8.03
N THR A 111 -3.20 6.85 7.90
CA THR A 111 -4.16 5.77 7.73
C THR A 111 -4.95 5.99 6.46
N ASP A 112 -5.30 4.88 5.80
CA ASP A 112 -6.19 4.91 4.65
C ASP A 112 -7.65 5.03 5.13
N PRO A 113 -8.64 5.11 4.22
CA PRO A 113 -10.03 5.28 4.63
C PRO A 113 -10.60 4.20 5.54
N GLU A 114 -10.01 3.02 5.56
CA GLU A 114 -10.43 1.95 6.47
C GLU A 114 -9.56 1.86 7.71
N GLY A 115 -8.62 2.77 7.90
CA GLY A 115 -7.80 2.83 9.10
C GLY A 115 -6.52 2.01 9.02
N ASN A 116 -6.13 1.51 7.86
CA ASN A 116 -4.88 0.79 7.71
C ASN A 116 -3.71 1.76 7.77
N GLU A 117 -2.74 1.50 8.66
CA GLU A 117 -1.56 2.34 8.80
C GLU A 117 -0.60 2.11 7.64
N PHE A 118 -0.02 3.19 7.16
CA PHE A 118 1.07 3.16 6.19
C PHE A 118 1.97 4.36 6.44
N CYS A 119 3.16 4.34 5.88
CA CYS A 119 4.13 5.40 6.13
C CYS A 119 4.56 6.08 4.83
N VAL A 120 4.68 7.39 4.90
CA VAL A 120 5.32 8.19 3.86
C VAL A 120 6.71 8.54 4.39
N LEU A 121 7.73 7.98 3.77
CA LEU A 121 9.10 8.13 4.22
C LEU A 121 9.63 9.52 3.84
N GLY A 122 10.81 9.86 4.33
CA GLY A 122 11.48 11.06 3.89
C GLY A 122 11.82 10.97 2.40
N ALA A 123 12.05 12.13 1.77
CA ALA A 123 12.38 12.15 0.35
C ALA A 123 13.62 11.31 0.06
N ARG A 124 13.64 10.66 -1.11
CA ARG A 124 14.78 9.89 -1.53
C ARG A 124 15.96 10.83 -1.75
N ARG A 125 17.11 10.44 -1.24
CA ARG A 125 18.33 11.19 -1.48
C ARG A 125 18.82 10.94 -2.90
N SER A 126 19.24 12.02 -3.53
CA SER A 126 19.83 11.95 -4.87
C SER A 126 21.32 11.62 -4.78
#